data_29483e7278b01a6409658d299f758b8b
#
_entry.id   29483e7278b01a6409658d299f758b8b
#
_cell.length_a   1.000
_cell.length_b   1.000
_cell.length_c   1.000
_cell.angle_alpha   90.00
_cell.angle_beta   90.00
_cell.angle_gamma   90.00
#
_symmetry.space_group_name_H-M   'P 1'
#
loop_
_entity.id
_entity.type
_entity.pdbx_description
1 polymer ?
#
loop_
_entity_poly.entity_id
_entity_poly.type
_entity_poly.pdbx_seq_one_letter_code
_entity_poly.pdbx_strand_id
1 'polypeptide(L)'
;MERRKFIHGAGLAGVIAAGTAPAVVQAQANIRWRLASSFPKSLDTIFGAAEDMSKIVSASTGGKFQISVAAGGELMPAFGVVDGVQAATVEMAHTAPYYFFGKNEAFALGC
;
A
#
# COMPACT_ATOMS: atom_id res chain seq x y z
N MET A 1 -48.23 21.85 40.85
CA MET A 1 -48.50 22.05 39.40
C MET A 1 -47.24 22.23 38.57
N GLU A 2 -46.05 22.24 39.16
CA GLU A 2 -44.81 22.51 38.44
C GLU A 2 -44.11 21.30 37.83
N ARG A 3 -44.43 20.10 38.24
CA ARG A 3 -43.81 18.87 37.75
C ARG A 3 -44.22 18.45 36.32
N ARG A 4 -45.35 18.93 35.83
CA ARG A 4 -45.81 18.63 34.45
C ARG A 4 -45.16 19.48 33.37
N LYS A 5 -44.66 20.66 33.71
CA LYS A 5 -44.00 21.54 32.77
C LYS A 5 -42.55 21.14 32.45
N PHE A 6 -41.92 20.42 33.42
CA PHE A 6 -40.53 19.93 33.22
C PHE A 6 -40.41 18.77 32.20
N ILE A 7 -41.47 17.94 32.10
CA ILE A 7 -41.50 16.78 31.22
C ILE A 7 -41.69 17.19 29.75
N HIS A 8 -42.34 18.30 29.46
CA HIS A 8 -42.50 18.79 28.08
C HIS A 8 -41.30 19.52 27.54
N GLY A 9 -40.39 20.04 28.38
CA GLY A 9 -39.17 20.70 27.98
C GLY A 9 -38.03 19.73 27.64
N ALA A 10 -38.03 18.54 28.29
CA ALA A 10 -36.99 17.53 28.08
C ALA A 10 -37.20 16.72 26.79
N GLY A 11 -38.41 16.63 26.28
CA GLY A 11 -38.71 15.85 25.07
C GLY A 11 -38.30 16.47 23.76
N LEU A 12 -38.17 17.81 23.69
CA LEU A 12 -37.80 18.52 22.45
C LEU A 12 -36.28 18.66 22.29
N ALA A 13 -35.51 18.64 23.37
CA ALA A 13 -34.05 18.77 23.30
C ALA A 13 -33.37 17.45 22.89
N GLY A 14 -34.05 16.29 23.04
CA GLY A 14 -33.50 14.98 22.70
C GLY A 14 -33.54 14.60 21.21
N VAL A 15 -34.37 15.29 20.42
CA VAL A 15 -34.58 14.91 19.00
C VAL A 15 -33.59 15.64 18.06
N ILE A 16 -32.98 16.73 18.49
CA ILE A 16 -32.03 17.50 17.66
C ILE A 16 -30.60 16.93 17.76
N ALA A 17 -30.29 16.16 18.78
CA ALA A 17 -28.95 15.58 18.97
C ALA A 17 -28.67 14.30 18.15
N ALA A 18 -29.69 13.69 17.54
CA ALA A 18 -29.53 12.48 16.74
C ALA A 18 -29.21 12.71 15.25
N GLY A 19 -29.16 13.97 14.80
CA GLY A 19 -29.04 14.31 13.37
C GLY A 19 -27.67 14.76 12.89
N THR A 20 -26.69 14.93 13.77
CA THR A 20 -25.36 15.44 13.37
C THR A 20 -24.22 14.58 13.91
N ALA A 21 -24.32 13.26 13.74
CA ALA A 21 -23.09 12.46 13.72
C ALA A 21 -22.30 12.93 12.51
N PRO A 22 -21.08 13.50 12.66
CA PRO A 22 -20.25 13.77 11.53
C PRO A 22 -20.04 12.43 10.83
N ALA A 23 -20.50 12.33 9.58
CA ALA A 23 -20.09 11.23 8.73
C ALA A 23 -18.56 11.33 8.67
N VAL A 24 -17.88 10.48 9.42
CA VAL A 24 -16.45 10.29 9.30
C VAL A 24 -16.27 9.67 7.92
N VAL A 25 -16.14 10.52 6.92
CA VAL A 25 -15.65 10.12 5.62
C VAL A 25 -14.22 9.63 5.90
N GLN A 26 -14.09 8.33 6.11
CA GLN A 26 -12.77 7.71 6.07
C GLN A 26 -12.25 7.96 4.65
N ALA A 27 -11.47 9.00 4.51
CA ALA A 27 -10.66 9.19 3.32
C ALA A 27 -9.76 7.95 3.25
N GLN A 28 -10.07 7.07 2.32
CA GLN A 28 -9.29 5.87 2.08
C GLN A 28 -7.89 6.32 1.70
N ALA A 29 -6.91 6.08 2.58
CA ALA A 29 -5.54 6.51 2.36
C ALA A 29 -5.03 5.91 1.04
N ASN A 30 -4.48 6.77 0.17
CA ASN A 30 -3.81 6.31 -1.03
C ASN A 30 -2.51 5.62 -0.63
N ILE A 31 -2.36 4.38 -1.04
CA ILE A 31 -1.15 3.59 -0.80
C ILE A 31 -0.18 3.83 -1.94
N ARG A 32 1.07 4.15 -1.61
CA ARG A 32 2.16 4.32 -2.58
C ARG A 32 3.34 3.47 -2.15
N TRP A 33 3.71 2.50 -2.98
CA TRP A 33 4.87 1.66 -2.77
C TRP A 33 5.94 1.91 -3.82
N ARG A 34 7.17 1.68 -3.44
CA ARG A 34 8.32 1.66 -4.35
C ARG A 34 8.77 0.21 -4.50
N LEU A 35 8.89 -0.21 -5.74
CA LEU A 35 9.41 -1.52 -6.10
C LEU A 35 10.82 -1.32 -6.68
N ALA A 36 11.82 -1.91 -6.03
CA ALA A 36 13.17 -1.98 -6.55
C ALA A 36 13.37 -3.29 -7.32
N SER A 37 13.67 -3.18 -8.61
CA SER A 37 13.99 -4.33 -9.44
C SER A 37 15.50 -4.60 -9.47
N SER A 38 15.86 -5.87 -9.55
CA SER A 38 17.24 -6.29 -9.87
C SER A 38 17.53 -6.22 -11.36
N PHE A 39 16.51 -6.05 -12.20
CA PHE A 39 16.62 -6.14 -13.65
C PHE A 39 16.65 -4.77 -14.31
N PRO A 40 17.47 -4.59 -15.36
CA PRO A 40 17.49 -3.36 -16.15
C PRO A 40 16.27 -3.27 -17.07
N LYS A 41 15.95 -2.05 -17.50
CA LYS A 41 14.84 -1.78 -18.45
C LYS A 41 15.03 -2.46 -19.81
N SER A 42 16.27 -2.77 -20.18
CA SER A 42 16.57 -3.49 -21.41
C SER A 42 16.06 -4.93 -21.47
N LEU A 43 15.77 -5.52 -20.31
CA LEU A 43 15.08 -6.83 -20.20
C LEU A 43 13.57 -6.61 -20.13
N ASP A 44 13.01 -6.14 -21.23
CA ASP A 44 11.63 -5.69 -21.34
C ASP A 44 10.60 -6.75 -20.91
N THR A 45 10.84 -8.02 -21.19
CA THR A 45 9.96 -9.12 -20.79
C THR A 45 9.91 -9.28 -19.25
N ILE A 46 11.07 -9.27 -18.60
CA ILE A 46 11.17 -9.48 -17.15
C ILE A 46 10.82 -8.19 -16.42
N PHE A 47 11.45 -7.07 -16.79
CA PHE A 47 11.19 -5.77 -16.17
C PHE A 47 9.77 -5.28 -16.48
N GLY A 48 9.31 -5.45 -17.72
CA GLY A 48 7.97 -5.07 -18.15
C GLY A 48 6.87 -5.80 -17.39
N ALA A 49 7.09 -7.03 -16.93
CA ALA A 49 6.13 -7.74 -16.07
C ALA A 49 5.86 -6.98 -14.75
N ALA A 50 6.88 -6.38 -14.15
CA ALA A 50 6.70 -5.55 -12.95
C ALA A 50 5.96 -4.25 -13.25
N GLU A 51 6.20 -3.63 -14.41
CA GLU A 51 5.46 -2.45 -14.85
C GLU A 51 3.99 -2.76 -15.11
N ASP A 52 3.70 -3.88 -15.77
CA ASP A 52 2.33 -4.30 -16.07
C ASP A 52 1.58 -4.67 -14.79
N MET A 53 2.22 -5.34 -13.85
CA MET A 53 1.66 -5.58 -12.52
C MET A 53 1.29 -4.25 -11.83
N SER A 54 2.17 -3.27 -11.86
CA SER A 54 1.92 -1.93 -11.30
C SER A 54 0.68 -1.27 -11.92
N LYS A 55 0.56 -1.33 -13.25
CA LYS A 55 -0.61 -0.80 -13.98
C LYS A 55 -1.90 -1.52 -13.61
N ILE A 56 -1.86 -2.86 -13.52
CA ILE A 56 -3.03 -3.68 -13.15
C ILE A 56 -3.48 -3.34 -11.72
N VAL A 57 -2.56 -3.25 -10.77
CA VAL A 57 -2.87 -2.88 -9.38
C VAL A 57 -3.51 -1.49 -9.31
N SER A 58 -2.93 -0.51 -10.01
CA SER A 58 -3.50 0.84 -10.06
C SER A 58 -4.90 0.86 -10.66
N ALA A 59 -5.12 0.18 -11.79
CA ALA A 59 -6.42 0.09 -12.43
C ALA A 59 -7.46 -0.62 -11.55
N SER A 60 -7.09 -1.75 -10.93
CA SER A 60 -7.99 -2.55 -10.09
C SER A 60 -8.41 -1.81 -8.81
N THR A 61 -7.60 -0.88 -8.33
CA THR A 61 -7.87 -0.11 -7.11
C THR A 61 -8.38 1.30 -7.39
N GLY A 62 -8.66 1.65 -8.65
CA GLY A 62 -9.07 2.99 -9.04
C GLY A 62 -8.01 4.06 -8.70
N GLY A 63 -6.73 3.71 -8.79
CA GLY A 63 -5.59 4.59 -8.48
C GLY A 63 -5.28 4.74 -7.00
N LYS A 64 -5.99 4.03 -6.12
CA LYS A 64 -5.79 4.12 -4.65
C LYS A 64 -4.54 3.40 -4.18
N PHE A 65 -4.08 2.40 -4.91
CA PHE A 65 -2.80 1.73 -4.68
C PHE A 65 -1.92 1.90 -5.92
N GLN A 66 -0.80 2.57 -5.75
CA GLN A 66 0.17 2.83 -6.82
C GLN A 66 1.54 2.26 -6.44
N ILE A 67 2.16 1.57 -7.38
CA ILE A 67 3.51 1.01 -7.23
C ILE A 67 4.41 1.70 -8.24
N SER A 68 5.46 2.38 -7.75
CA SER A 68 6.49 2.98 -8.60
C SER A 68 7.59 1.95 -8.83
N VAL A 69 7.80 1.54 -10.07
CA VAL A 69 8.81 0.54 -10.42
C VAL A 69 10.12 1.23 -10.81
N ALA A 70 11.19 0.86 -10.13
CA ALA A 70 12.56 1.33 -10.42
C ALA A 70 13.42 0.17 -10.94
N ALA A 71 14.19 0.43 -11.98
CA ALA A 71 15.09 -0.55 -12.57
C ALA A 71 16.31 -0.81 -11.68
N GLY A 72 17.01 -1.90 -11.95
CA GLY A 72 18.24 -2.26 -11.25
C GLY A 72 19.26 -1.12 -11.30
N GLY A 73 19.75 -0.73 -10.13
CA GLY A 73 20.70 0.38 -9.99
C GLY A 73 20.08 1.78 -9.81
N GLU A 74 18.77 1.96 -10.01
CA GLU A 74 18.15 3.30 -9.86
C GLU A 74 17.99 3.71 -8.38
N LEU A 75 17.47 2.84 -7.53
CA LEU A 75 17.29 3.10 -6.10
C LEU A 75 18.41 2.49 -5.26
N MET A 76 18.90 1.33 -5.66
CA MET A 76 19.93 0.57 -4.97
C MET A 76 20.59 -0.42 -5.94
N PRO A 77 21.76 -1.00 -5.59
CA PRO A 77 22.38 -2.05 -6.39
C PRO A 77 21.42 -3.25 -6.61
N ALA A 78 21.51 -3.86 -7.79
CA ALA A 78 20.63 -4.96 -8.19
C ALA A 78 20.56 -6.12 -7.18
N PHE A 79 21.67 -6.44 -6.51
CA PHE A 79 21.73 -7.48 -5.49
C PHE A 79 21.45 -6.97 -4.06
N GLY A 80 21.14 -5.71 -3.89
CA GLY A 80 20.79 -5.09 -2.61
C GLY A 80 19.28 -5.00 -2.34
N VAL A 81 18.44 -5.42 -3.28
CA VAL A 81 16.99 -5.19 -3.19
C VAL A 81 16.33 -5.94 -2.02
N VAL A 82 16.81 -7.13 -1.68
CA VAL A 82 16.30 -7.88 -0.50
C VAL A 82 16.66 -7.17 0.79
N ASP A 83 17.90 -6.68 0.90
CA ASP A 83 18.34 -5.89 2.06
C ASP A 83 17.54 -4.58 2.17
N GLY A 84 17.22 -3.96 1.03
CA GLY A 84 16.39 -2.78 0.98
C GLY A 84 14.98 -3.00 1.54
N VAL A 85 14.36 -4.13 1.25
CA VAL A 85 13.05 -4.50 1.84
C VAL A 85 13.18 -4.81 3.32
N GLN A 86 14.20 -5.57 3.72
CA GLN A 86 14.45 -5.89 5.12
C GLN A 86 14.68 -4.64 5.98
N ALA A 87 15.37 -3.64 5.42
CA ALA A 87 15.62 -2.35 6.08
C ALA A 87 14.44 -1.35 5.94
N ALA A 88 13.34 -1.75 5.32
CA ALA A 88 12.20 -0.89 5.00
C ALA A 88 12.58 0.37 4.18
N THR A 89 13.66 0.30 3.41
CA THR A 89 14.06 1.38 2.49
C THR A 89 13.15 1.43 1.26
N VAL A 90 12.66 0.27 0.83
CA VAL A 90 11.63 0.11 -0.19
C VAL A 90 10.59 -0.89 0.31
N GLU A 91 9.38 -0.77 -0.19
CA GLU A 91 8.26 -1.59 0.27
C GLU A 91 8.23 -2.96 -0.44
N MET A 92 8.89 -3.07 -1.60
CA MET A 92 8.77 -4.22 -2.48
C MET A 92 10.04 -4.42 -3.31
N ALA A 93 10.38 -5.68 -3.61
CA ALA A 93 11.48 -6.02 -4.50
C ALA A 93 11.03 -6.98 -5.62
N HIS A 94 11.60 -6.80 -6.79
CA HIS A 94 11.43 -7.68 -7.95
C HIS A 94 12.80 -8.25 -8.33
N THR A 95 13.01 -9.55 -8.05
CA THR A 95 14.31 -10.19 -8.19
C THR A 95 14.17 -11.69 -8.44
N ALA A 96 15.28 -12.35 -8.70
CA ALA A 96 15.37 -13.81 -8.78
C ALA A 96 15.89 -14.38 -7.45
N PRO A 97 15.23 -15.40 -6.88
CA PRO A 97 15.64 -15.98 -5.59
C PRO A 97 17.08 -16.47 -5.58
N TYR A 98 17.55 -17.08 -6.66
CA TYR A 98 18.91 -17.62 -6.74
C TYR A 98 20.03 -16.57 -6.63
N TYR A 99 19.76 -15.28 -6.79
CA TYR A 99 20.73 -14.23 -6.53
C TYR A 99 21.12 -14.13 -5.07
N PHE A 100 20.29 -14.65 -4.17
CA PHE A 100 20.45 -14.53 -2.71
C PHE A 100 20.76 -15.88 -2.04
N PHE A 101 21.09 -16.90 -2.84
CA PHE A 101 21.49 -18.21 -2.36
C PHE A 101 22.62 -18.14 -1.30
N GLY A 102 23.60 -17.27 -1.48
CA GLY A 102 24.67 -17.04 -0.52
C GLY A 102 24.25 -16.43 0.82
N LYS A 103 23.04 -15.86 0.90
CA LYS A 103 22.46 -15.35 2.15
C LYS A 103 21.72 -16.42 2.93
N ASN A 104 20.98 -17.27 2.23
CA ASN A 104 20.23 -18.37 2.82
C ASN A 104 19.92 -19.40 1.73
N GLU A 105 20.23 -20.68 2.02
CA GLU A 105 19.99 -21.79 1.11
C GLU A 105 18.51 -21.99 0.75
N ALA A 106 17.58 -21.49 1.58
CA ALA A 106 16.16 -21.54 1.31
C ALA A 106 15.77 -20.81 0.00
N PHE A 107 16.56 -19.85 -0.45
CA PHE A 107 16.35 -19.16 -1.73
C PHE A 107 16.53 -20.08 -2.95
N ALA A 108 17.17 -21.26 -2.78
CA ALA A 108 17.24 -22.27 -3.83
C ALA A 108 15.90 -22.97 -4.10
N LEU A 109 14.97 -22.98 -3.14
CA LEU A 109 13.69 -23.67 -3.26
C LEU A 109 12.72 -23.01 -4.23
N GLY A 110 12.98 -21.79 -4.65
CA GLY A 110 12.16 -21.02 -5.59
C GLY A 110 12.68 -21.00 -7.03
N CYS A 111 13.65 -21.83 -7.37
CA CYS A 111 14.29 -21.85 -8.69
C CYS A 111 13.82 -23.04 -9.52
#